data_618902bd8b8e375c23ad82905fbf1618
#
_entry.id   618902bd8b8e375c23ad82905fbf1618
#
_cell.length_a   1.000
_cell.length_b   1.000
_cell.length_c   1.000
_cell.angle_alpha   90.00
_cell.angle_beta   90.00
_cell.angle_gamma   90.00
#
_symmetry.space_group_name_H-M   'P 1'
#
loop_
_entity.id
_entity.type
_entity.pdbx_description
1 polymer ?
#
loop_
_entity_poly.entity_id
_entity_poly.type
_entity_poly.pdbx_seq_one_letter_code
_entity_poly.pdbx_strand_id
1 'polypeptide(L)'
;MSDFTGYNPEAEDKFFISSLTSGEEVLQLVGAYREQSLDPRKLIRVENQKTMGSCAGHSLSSNLEWLYCIATQGQIVQLSRMAGYILAQDRDGIRTDSGSVVSSGVKVALETGLPEESLWPYPTSYNRTKPGNDWQGNAEKYRIAKAVNITSWDQWKTWLGSGQGGIHTGISWGNSMNKAVVESFSPGGGGHSIAALCLSERKDRSGEPYSWIANSWSESFGNGGWQEWSPTAVRQMCQHRFTTFVGLSDMPNVKPREYTLEDLKKGLAI
;
A
#
# COMPACT_ATOMS: atom_id res chain seq x y z
N MET A 1 -24.56 3.04 0.74
CA MET A 1 -23.18 3.00 1.23
C MET A 1 -22.78 4.43 1.48
N SER A 2 -22.37 4.77 2.68
CA SER A 2 -21.94 6.13 3.01
C SER A 2 -20.74 6.50 2.15
N ASP A 3 -20.71 7.74 1.65
CA ASP A 3 -19.59 8.34 0.91
C ASP A 3 -18.34 8.51 1.79
N PHE A 4 -18.04 7.50 2.63
CA PHE A 4 -17.02 7.55 3.64
C PHE A 4 -15.67 7.21 3.00
N THR A 5 -14.97 8.25 2.68
CA THR A 5 -13.69 8.17 2.01
C THR A 5 -12.66 8.91 2.84
N GLY A 6 -11.73 8.15 3.36
CA GLY A 6 -10.68 8.68 4.23
C GLY A 6 -9.46 9.22 3.48
N TYR A 7 -9.52 9.42 2.17
CA TYR A 7 -8.49 10.06 1.37
C TYR A 7 -8.97 11.42 0.88
N ASN A 8 -8.16 12.46 1.09
CA ASN A 8 -8.46 13.82 0.63
C ASN A 8 -7.53 14.22 -0.53
N PRO A 9 -7.96 14.05 -1.78
CA PRO A 9 -7.12 14.31 -2.96
C PRO A 9 -6.80 15.79 -3.18
N GLU A 10 -7.60 16.71 -2.64
CA GLU A 10 -7.37 18.16 -2.79
C GLU A 10 -6.28 18.68 -1.86
N ALA A 11 -6.07 17.99 -0.74
CA ALA A 11 -5.02 18.31 0.23
C ALA A 11 -3.67 17.65 -0.08
N GLU A 12 -3.57 16.88 -1.19
CA GLU A 12 -2.36 16.15 -1.56
C GLU A 12 -1.19 17.11 -1.84
N ASP A 13 -0.04 16.87 -1.20
CA ASP A 13 1.19 17.60 -1.45
C ASP A 13 1.83 17.17 -2.77
N LYS A 14 1.32 17.73 -3.87
CA LYS A 14 1.77 17.42 -5.22
C LYS A 14 3.23 17.84 -5.47
N PHE A 15 3.71 18.87 -4.77
CA PHE A 15 5.10 19.30 -4.89
C PHE A 15 6.02 18.21 -4.29
N PHE A 16 5.70 17.71 -3.11
CA PHE A 16 6.44 16.60 -2.51
C PHE A 16 6.38 15.36 -3.42
N ILE A 17 5.19 14.97 -3.89
CA ILE A 17 5.04 13.80 -4.79
C ILE A 17 5.87 13.97 -6.07
N SER A 18 5.88 15.14 -6.68
CA SER A 18 6.68 15.39 -7.88
C SER A 18 8.19 15.47 -7.63
N SER A 19 8.61 15.70 -6.38
CA SER A 19 10.03 15.68 -5.99
C SER A 19 10.58 14.28 -5.71
N LEU A 20 9.71 13.28 -5.60
CA LEU A 20 10.14 11.89 -5.46
C LEU A 20 10.89 11.45 -6.74
N THR A 21 11.68 10.40 -6.59
CA THR A 21 12.35 9.74 -7.73
C THR A 21 11.38 9.57 -8.90
N SER A 22 11.79 10.00 -10.08
CA SER A 22 10.90 9.95 -11.25
C SER A 22 10.65 8.52 -11.69
N GLY A 23 9.45 8.28 -12.24
CA GLY A 23 9.10 6.98 -12.78
C GLY A 23 9.98 6.51 -13.95
N GLU A 24 10.80 7.37 -14.54
CA GLU A 24 11.79 6.99 -15.57
C GLU A 24 12.84 6.04 -15.00
N GLU A 25 13.27 6.21 -13.74
CA GLU A 25 14.15 5.26 -13.08
C GLU A 25 13.48 3.90 -12.86
N VAL A 26 12.16 3.86 -12.73
CA VAL A 26 11.41 2.60 -12.63
C VAL A 26 11.50 1.80 -13.92
N LEU A 27 11.48 2.46 -15.08
CA LEU A 27 11.60 1.79 -16.38
C LEU A 27 12.96 1.12 -16.58
N GLN A 28 14.01 1.60 -15.91
CA GLN A 28 15.33 0.96 -15.93
C GLN A 28 15.36 -0.39 -15.19
N LEU A 29 14.34 -0.69 -14.40
CA LEU A 29 14.14 -1.98 -13.75
C LEU A 29 13.53 -3.03 -14.71
N VAL A 30 13.23 -2.67 -15.96
CA VAL A 30 12.79 -3.60 -17.02
C VAL A 30 13.92 -4.60 -17.28
N GLY A 31 13.76 -5.82 -16.86
CA GLY A 31 14.78 -6.86 -16.82
C GLY A 31 15.10 -7.38 -15.42
N ALA A 32 14.69 -6.62 -14.40
CA ALA A 32 14.73 -7.05 -13.01
C ALA A 32 13.44 -7.79 -12.58
N TYR A 33 12.58 -8.18 -13.54
CA TYR A 33 11.39 -9.00 -13.23
C TYR A 33 11.85 -10.25 -12.46
N ARG A 34 11.40 -10.34 -11.23
CA ARG A 34 11.62 -11.52 -10.39
C ARG A 34 10.30 -12.26 -10.29
N GLU A 35 10.32 -13.54 -10.62
CA GLU A 35 9.20 -14.40 -10.28
C GLU A 35 9.00 -14.33 -8.76
N GLN A 36 7.91 -13.68 -8.34
CA GLN A 36 7.59 -13.59 -6.92
C GLN A 36 7.05 -14.94 -6.47
N SER A 37 7.87 -15.67 -5.72
CA SER A 37 7.43 -16.90 -5.05
C SER A 37 6.44 -16.63 -3.90
N LEU A 38 6.31 -15.36 -3.46
CA LEU A 38 5.42 -14.95 -2.38
C LEU A 38 4.10 -14.42 -2.95
N ASP A 39 2.99 -14.93 -2.40
CA ASP A 39 1.64 -14.47 -2.71
C ASP A 39 1.11 -13.57 -1.57
N PRO A 40 0.95 -12.25 -1.79
CA PRO A 40 0.47 -11.35 -0.74
C PRO A 40 -0.90 -11.73 -0.20
N ARG A 41 -1.76 -12.38 -1.00
CA ARG A 41 -3.10 -12.82 -0.57
C ARG A 41 -3.07 -13.86 0.56
N LYS A 42 -1.96 -14.60 0.70
CA LYS A 42 -1.73 -15.59 1.75
C LYS A 42 -1.01 -15.03 2.97
N LEU A 43 -0.31 -13.91 2.80
CA LEU A 43 0.64 -13.39 3.78
C LEU A 43 0.17 -12.07 4.40
N ILE A 44 -0.55 -11.25 3.64
CA ILE A 44 -1.06 -9.95 4.11
C ILE A 44 -2.51 -10.11 4.52
N ARG A 45 -2.78 -9.76 5.76
CA ARG A 45 -4.14 -9.79 6.31
C ARG A 45 -4.99 -8.68 5.71
N VAL A 46 -6.19 -9.04 5.26
CA VAL A 46 -7.21 -8.06 4.89
C VAL A 46 -7.83 -7.48 6.15
N GLU A 47 -7.84 -6.17 6.22
CA GLU A 47 -8.29 -5.43 7.38
C GLU A 47 -9.65 -4.76 7.17
N ASN A 48 -10.20 -4.20 8.24
CA ASN A 48 -11.47 -3.48 8.20
C ASN A 48 -11.34 -2.13 8.92
N GLN A 49 -11.36 -1.05 8.13
CA GLN A 49 -11.36 0.33 8.67
C GLN A 49 -12.67 0.70 9.37
N LYS A 50 -13.70 -0.15 9.28
CA LYS A 50 -15.04 0.09 9.85
C LYS A 50 -15.61 1.43 9.35
N THR A 51 -15.99 2.31 10.27
CA THR A 51 -16.55 3.63 9.97
C THR A 51 -15.52 4.76 10.00
N MET A 52 -14.25 4.46 10.27
CA MET A 52 -13.19 5.48 10.35
C MET A 52 -12.63 5.84 8.97
N GLY A 53 -12.27 7.10 8.80
CA GLY A 53 -11.62 7.65 7.60
C GLY A 53 -10.15 7.22 7.40
N SER A 54 -9.76 6.05 7.85
CA SER A 54 -8.37 5.58 8.00
C SER A 54 -7.83 4.79 6.82
N CYS A 55 -8.48 4.82 5.66
CA CYS A 55 -8.06 4.03 4.49
C CYS A 55 -6.59 4.25 4.10
N ALA A 56 -6.08 5.49 4.18
CA ALA A 56 -4.68 5.77 3.88
C ALA A 56 -3.73 5.10 4.89
N GLY A 57 -4.09 5.06 6.18
CA GLY A 57 -3.32 4.32 7.19
C GLY A 57 -3.31 2.81 6.94
N HIS A 58 -4.44 2.23 6.50
CA HIS A 58 -4.55 0.82 6.12
C HIS A 58 -3.72 0.50 4.87
N SER A 59 -3.86 1.32 3.83
CA SER A 59 -3.06 1.16 2.61
C SER A 59 -1.56 1.24 2.90
N LEU A 60 -1.13 2.20 3.71
CA LEU A 60 0.27 2.34 4.11
C LEU A 60 0.76 1.12 4.86
N SER A 61 0.04 0.66 5.89
CA SER A 61 0.44 -0.51 6.68
C SER A 61 0.56 -1.76 5.82
N SER A 62 -0.43 -2.05 4.97
CA SER A 62 -0.39 -3.22 4.07
C SER A 62 0.81 -3.18 3.11
N ASN A 63 1.18 -1.99 2.61
CA ASN A 63 2.37 -1.82 1.78
C ASN A 63 3.66 -2.10 2.56
N LEU A 64 3.79 -1.59 3.79
CA LEU A 64 4.97 -1.82 4.62
C LEU A 64 5.06 -3.27 5.11
N GLU A 65 3.93 -3.89 5.44
CA GLU A 65 3.85 -5.32 5.78
C GLU A 65 4.31 -6.19 4.60
N TRP A 66 3.86 -5.85 3.39
CA TRP A 66 4.30 -6.54 2.18
C TRP A 66 5.79 -6.36 1.91
N LEU A 67 6.29 -5.14 2.06
CA LEU A 67 7.72 -4.85 1.90
C LEU A 67 8.57 -5.61 2.93
N TYR A 68 8.11 -5.70 4.19
CA TYR A 68 8.74 -6.52 5.22
C TYR A 68 8.75 -8.01 4.83
N CYS A 69 7.63 -8.51 4.34
CA CYS A 69 7.53 -9.88 3.83
C CYS A 69 8.55 -10.17 2.72
N ILE A 70 8.68 -9.26 1.75
CA ILE A 70 9.68 -9.37 0.67
C ILE A 70 11.10 -9.37 1.25
N ALA A 71 11.43 -8.41 2.10
CA ALA A 71 12.75 -8.25 2.69
C ALA A 71 13.17 -9.44 3.55
N THR A 72 12.22 -10.08 4.24
CA THR A 72 12.45 -11.22 5.14
C THR A 72 12.11 -12.56 4.52
N GLN A 73 11.75 -12.59 3.24
CA GLN A 73 11.40 -13.80 2.50
C GLN A 73 10.27 -14.62 3.15
N GLY A 74 9.19 -13.92 3.49
CA GLY A 74 7.94 -14.53 3.94
C GLY A 74 7.62 -14.43 5.43
N GLN A 75 8.42 -13.71 6.23
CA GLN A 75 8.01 -13.40 7.60
C GLN A 75 6.87 -12.39 7.59
N ILE A 76 5.93 -12.55 8.52
CA ILE A 76 4.74 -11.71 8.63
C ILE A 76 4.90 -10.80 9.84
N VAL A 77 4.51 -9.54 9.67
CA VAL A 77 4.37 -8.57 10.76
C VAL A 77 3.00 -7.88 10.60
N GLN A 78 2.39 -7.48 11.69
CA GLN A 78 1.23 -6.58 11.68
C GLN A 78 1.66 -5.20 12.16
N LEU A 79 1.53 -4.21 11.29
CA LEU A 79 1.88 -2.83 11.57
C LEU A 79 0.63 -2.00 11.90
N SER A 80 0.79 -1.00 12.75
CA SER A 80 -0.33 -0.21 13.25
C SER A 80 -0.94 0.68 12.17
N ARG A 81 -2.16 0.38 11.81
CA ARG A 81 -2.99 1.17 10.90
C ARG A 81 -3.37 2.50 11.54
N MET A 82 -3.61 2.47 12.86
CA MET A 82 -3.94 3.69 13.58
C MET A 82 -2.75 4.64 13.68
N ALA A 83 -1.54 4.13 13.89
CA ALA A 83 -0.33 4.96 13.82
C ALA A 83 -0.18 5.59 12.44
N GLY A 84 -0.32 4.81 11.35
CA GLY A 84 -0.28 5.32 9.98
C GLY A 84 -1.28 6.44 9.74
N TYR A 85 -2.49 6.29 10.25
CA TYR A 85 -3.54 7.31 10.12
C TYR A 85 -3.26 8.57 10.94
N ILE A 86 -2.99 8.43 12.24
CA ILE A 86 -2.81 9.58 13.14
C ILE A 86 -1.53 10.36 12.83
N LEU A 87 -0.43 9.67 12.51
CA LEU A 87 0.82 10.33 12.18
C LEU A 87 0.73 11.10 10.85
N ALA A 88 0.01 10.56 9.85
CA ALA A 88 -0.28 11.29 8.63
C ALA A 88 -1.16 12.51 8.89
N GLN A 89 -2.23 12.36 9.67
CA GLN A 89 -3.09 13.48 10.06
C GLN A 89 -2.36 14.57 10.85
N ASP A 90 -1.40 14.20 11.70
CA ASP A 90 -0.59 15.18 12.43
C ASP A 90 0.19 16.10 11.48
N ARG A 91 0.67 15.54 10.36
CA ARG A 91 1.35 16.30 9.29
C ARG A 91 0.39 17.19 8.49
N ASP A 92 -0.82 16.70 8.27
CA ASP A 92 -1.88 17.42 7.54
C ASP A 92 -2.56 18.50 8.39
N GLY A 93 -2.29 18.56 9.70
CA GLY A 93 -3.00 19.42 10.64
C GLY A 93 -4.44 18.98 10.90
N ILE A 94 -4.85 17.77 10.49
CA ILE A 94 -6.19 17.23 10.65
C ILE A 94 -6.38 16.72 12.08
N ARG A 95 -7.51 17.06 12.71
CA ARG A 95 -7.80 16.70 14.11
C ARG A 95 -9.10 15.91 14.28
N THR A 96 -9.81 15.67 13.20
CA THR A 96 -11.08 14.94 13.16
C THR A 96 -10.97 13.69 12.31
N ASP A 97 -11.95 12.80 12.37
CA ASP A 97 -11.99 11.59 11.54
C ASP A 97 -12.44 11.92 10.11
N SER A 98 -11.62 12.71 9.40
CA SER A 98 -11.91 13.21 8.04
C SER A 98 -10.87 12.78 7.00
N GLY A 99 -10.15 11.69 7.27
CA GLY A 99 -9.16 11.16 6.34
C GLY A 99 -7.75 11.74 6.51
N SER A 100 -6.88 11.39 5.58
CA SER A 100 -5.52 11.89 5.41
C SER A 100 -5.10 11.76 3.95
N VAL A 101 -3.87 12.14 3.62
CA VAL A 101 -3.35 12.10 2.24
C VAL A 101 -2.20 11.10 2.08
N VAL A 102 -1.99 10.63 0.85
CA VAL A 102 -0.92 9.68 0.50
C VAL A 102 0.46 10.27 0.79
N SER A 103 0.70 11.52 0.39
CA SER A 103 1.99 12.20 0.62
C SER A 103 2.41 12.22 2.08
N SER A 104 1.48 12.48 3.00
CA SER A 104 1.77 12.48 4.44
C SER A 104 2.03 11.08 4.97
N GLY A 105 1.32 10.06 4.46
CA GLY A 105 1.63 8.65 4.73
C GLY A 105 3.03 8.27 4.27
N VAL A 106 3.43 8.69 3.07
CA VAL A 106 4.79 8.46 2.53
C VAL A 106 5.86 9.13 3.39
N LYS A 107 5.64 10.39 3.83
CA LYS A 107 6.54 11.08 4.76
C LYS A 107 6.66 10.32 6.11
N VAL A 108 5.55 9.78 6.62
CA VAL A 108 5.58 8.92 7.83
C VAL A 108 6.44 7.69 7.59
N ALA A 109 6.26 6.99 6.46
CA ALA A 109 7.06 5.81 6.15
C ALA A 109 8.56 6.10 6.03
N LEU A 110 8.95 7.24 5.43
CA LEU A 110 10.33 7.65 5.25
C LEU A 110 11.00 8.12 6.55
N GLU A 111 10.28 8.83 7.41
CA GLU A 111 10.87 9.54 8.55
C GLU A 111 10.65 8.83 9.89
N THR A 112 9.53 8.14 10.05
CA THR A 112 9.12 7.54 11.33
C THR A 112 9.02 6.01 11.24
N GLY A 113 8.45 5.48 10.15
CA GLY A 113 7.98 4.11 10.07
C GLY A 113 6.65 3.91 10.79
N LEU A 114 6.19 2.64 10.86
CA LEU A 114 4.99 2.27 11.62
C LEU A 114 5.37 1.27 12.71
N PRO A 115 4.87 1.44 13.95
CA PRO A 115 5.08 0.42 14.98
C PRO A 115 4.21 -0.81 14.71
N GLU A 116 4.54 -1.91 15.36
CA GLU A 116 3.71 -3.09 15.39
C GLU A 116 2.33 -2.79 15.99
N GLU A 117 1.30 -3.45 15.48
CA GLU A 117 -0.10 -3.30 15.92
C GLU A 117 -0.27 -3.53 17.42
N SER A 118 0.53 -4.42 18.02
CA SER A 118 0.53 -4.69 19.47
C SER A 118 0.89 -3.49 20.33
N LEU A 119 1.70 -2.57 19.80
CA LEU A 119 2.14 -1.36 20.52
C LEU A 119 1.19 -0.17 20.32
N TRP A 120 0.47 -0.14 19.21
CA TRP A 120 -0.55 0.87 18.94
C TRP A 120 -1.75 0.24 18.24
N PRO A 121 -2.63 -0.45 19.00
CA PRO A 121 -3.75 -1.19 18.46
C PRO A 121 -4.79 -0.34 17.73
N TYR A 122 -5.41 -0.90 16.70
CA TYR A 122 -6.51 -0.27 15.98
C TYR A 122 -7.78 -0.27 16.85
N PRO A 123 -8.33 0.91 17.20
CA PRO A 123 -9.45 1.00 18.14
C PRO A 123 -10.80 0.70 17.48
N THR A 124 -11.84 0.62 18.29
CA THR A 124 -13.23 0.46 17.81
C THR A 124 -13.83 1.76 17.29
N SER A 125 -13.30 2.91 17.73
CA SER A 125 -13.71 4.25 17.34
C SER A 125 -12.50 5.18 17.24
N TYR A 126 -12.66 6.27 16.50
CA TYR A 126 -11.59 7.24 16.30
C TYR A 126 -11.01 7.75 17.62
N ASN A 127 -9.72 7.61 17.78
CA ASN A 127 -8.97 8.03 18.96
C ASN A 127 -7.57 8.49 18.57
N ARG A 128 -7.21 9.72 18.94
CA ARG A 128 -5.89 10.32 18.65
C ARG A 128 -4.86 10.13 19.76
N THR A 129 -5.23 9.47 20.85
CA THR A 129 -4.30 9.26 21.97
C THR A 129 -3.16 8.34 21.52
N LYS A 130 -1.94 8.87 21.59
CA LYS A 130 -0.74 8.09 21.33
C LYS A 130 -0.43 7.22 22.55
N PRO A 131 -0.03 5.95 22.34
CA PRO A 131 0.38 5.09 23.46
C PRO A 131 1.55 5.67 24.25
N GLY A 132 1.60 5.37 25.55
CA GLY A 132 2.71 5.78 26.41
C GLY A 132 3.91 4.83 26.42
N ASN A 133 3.93 3.80 25.55
CA ASN A 133 5.02 2.85 25.38
C ASN A 133 6.05 3.35 24.36
N ASP A 134 7.14 2.61 24.16
CA ASP A 134 8.18 2.93 23.17
C ASP A 134 7.78 2.47 21.75
N TRP A 135 6.67 3.00 21.23
CA TRP A 135 6.25 2.73 19.86
C TRP A 135 7.21 3.35 18.83
N GLN A 136 7.86 4.46 19.15
CA GLN A 136 8.77 5.16 18.24
C GLN A 136 10.01 4.32 17.90
N GLY A 137 10.67 3.76 18.91
CA GLY A 137 11.83 2.88 18.69
C GLY A 137 11.47 1.61 17.93
N ASN A 138 10.25 1.09 18.12
CA ASN A 138 9.75 -0.02 17.32
C ASN A 138 9.46 0.39 15.87
N ALA A 139 8.81 1.55 15.65
CA ALA A 139 8.44 2.05 14.32
C ALA A 139 9.66 2.27 13.42
N GLU A 140 10.77 2.73 13.98
CA GLU A 140 12.00 3.01 13.23
C GLU A 140 12.54 1.76 12.49
N LYS A 141 12.26 0.57 12.98
CA LYS A 141 12.63 -0.70 12.31
C LYS A 141 11.99 -0.84 10.93
N TYR A 142 10.79 -0.28 10.77
CA TYR A 142 9.95 -0.43 9.59
C TYR A 142 9.91 0.83 8.71
N ARG A 143 10.92 1.71 8.85
CA ARG A 143 11.12 2.84 7.94
C ARG A 143 11.54 2.35 6.58
N ILE A 144 11.12 3.10 5.55
CA ILE A 144 11.59 2.90 4.18
C ILE A 144 12.70 3.91 3.84
N ALA A 145 13.51 3.58 2.85
CA ALA A 145 14.54 4.48 2.33
C ALA A 145 14.15 5.10 0.98
N LYS A 146 13.20 4.51 0.24
CA LYS A 146 12.86 4.94 -1.10
C LYS A 146 11.36 5.00 -1.34
N ALA A 147 10.94 6.08 -1.98
CA ALA A 147 9.58 6.27 -2.52
C ALA A 147 9.69 6.78 -3.95
N VAL A 148 8.81 6.30 -4.84
CA VAL A 148 8.85 6.59 -6.27
C VAL A 148 7.48 7.03 -6.75
N ASN A 149 7.40 8.14 -7.46
CA ASN A 149 6.16 8.60 -8.08
C ASN A 149 5.83 7.76 -9.32
N ILE A 150 4.68 7.10 -9.32
CA ILE A 150 4.20 6.24 -10.41
C ILE A 150 3.12 7.00 -11.19
N THR A 151 3.36 7.27 -12.46
CA THR A 151 2.48 8.11 -13.29
C THR A 151 1.95 7.43 -14.54
N SER A 152 2.37 6.20 -14.82
CA SER A 152 1.93 5.43 -15.98
C SER A 152 1.73 3.95 -15.66
N TRP A 153 0.97 3.26 -16.53
CA TRP A 153 0.81 1.82 -16.46
C TRP A 153 2.15 1.07 -16.58
N ASP A 154 3.04 1.52 -17.45
CA ASP A 154 4.33 0.84 -17.64
C ASP A 154 5.21 0.94 -16.39
N GLN A 155 5.22 2.09 -15.71
CA GLN A 155 5.88 2.25 -14.42
C GLN A 155 5.22 1.39 -13.34
N TRP A 156 3.87 1.36 -13.27
CA TRP A 156 3.11 0.54 -12.35
C TRP A 156 3.43 -0.95 -12.52
N LYS A 157 3.32 -1.45 -13.76
CA LYS A 157 3.62 -2.83 -14.12
C LYS A 157 5.06 -3.21 -13.79
N THR A 158 6.01 -2.36 -14.17
CA THR A 158 7.43 -2.57 -13.91
C THR A 158 7.72 -2.60 -12.42
N TRP A 159 7.14 -1.68 -11.64
CA TRP A 159 7.33 -1.63 -10.20
C TRP A 159 6.84 -2.91 -9.52
N LEU A 160 5.58 -3.28 -9.73
CA LEU A 160 5.01 -4.49 -9.13
C LEU A 160 5.70 -5.76 -9.64
N GLY A 161 6.07 -5.81 -10.93
CA GLY A 161 6.76 -6.96 -11.52
C GLY A 161 8.22 -7.12 -11.09
N SER A 162 8.87 -6.04 -10.66
CA SER A 162 10.26 -6.08 -10.16
C SER A 162 10.38 -6.65 -8.75
N GLY A 163 9.26 -6.75 -8.01
CA GLY A 163 9.28 -7.20 -6.61
C GLY A 163 9.96 -6.23 -5.65
N GLN A 164 10.09 -4.95 -6.02
CA GLN A 164 10.70 -3.93 -5.16
C GLN A 164 9.81 -3.57 -3.96
N GLY A 165 8.48 -3.71 -4.10
CA GLY A 165 7.50 -3.40 -3.07
C GLY A 165 6.12 -3.15 -3.68
N GLY A 166 5.17 -2.72 -2.85
CA GLY A 166 3.83 -2.34 -3.29
C GLY A 166 3.72 -0.87 -3.68
N ILE A 167 2.51 -0.47 -4.07
CA ILE A 167 2.16 0.91 -4.42
C ILE A 167 1.09 1.40 -3.46
N HIS A 168 1.39 2.46 -2.73
CA HIS A 168 0.44 3.20 -1.90
C HIS A 168 -0.40 4.11 -2.80
N THR A 169 -1.72 3.95 -2.81
CA THR A 169 -2.59 4.61 -3.77
C THR A 169 -3.53 5.60 -3.11
N GLY A 170 -3.85 6.67 -3.83
CA GLY A 170 -4.96 7.57 -3.55
C GLY A 170 -5.75 7.79 -4.83
N ILE A 171 -7.04 7.51 -4.81
CA ILE A 171 -7.91 7.61 -5.99
C ILE A 171 -9.26 8.23 -5.66
N SER A 172 -9.90 8.82 -6.67
CA SER A 172 -11.31 9.21 -6.61
C SER A 172 -12.17 7.97 -6.77
N TRP A 173 -12.83 7.53 -5.68
CA TRP A 173 -13.59 6.28 -5.68
C TRP A 173 -14.98 6.45 -6.29
N GLY A 174 -15.26 5.69 -7.31
CA GLY A 174 -16.57 5.68 -7.99
C GLY A 174 -17.21 4.28 -7.98
N ASN A 175 -18.45 4.19 -8.46
CA ASN A 175 -19.23 2.94 -8.46
C ASN A 175 -18.56 1.82 -9.26
N SER A 176 -17.78 2.13 -10.29
CA SER A 176 -17.02 1.15 -11.08
C SER A 176 -16.02 0.36 -10.23
N MET A 177 -15.59 0.96 -9.10
CA MET A 177 -14.61 0.38 -8.19
C MET A 177 -15.20 -0.62 -7.18
N ASN A 178 -16.55 -0.71 -7.08
CA ASN A 178 -17.23 -1.60 -6.13
C ASN A 178 -17.38 -3.04 -6.67
N LYS A 179 -16.30 -3.60 -7.23
CA LYS A 179 -16.31 -4.93 -7.87
C LYS A 179 -15.06 -5.70 -7.50
N ALA A 180 -15.15 -7.03 -7.49
CA ALA A 180 -13.97 -7.90 -7.32
C ALA A 180 -12.97 -7.75 -8.48
N VAL A 181 -13.46 -7.51 -9.70
CA VAL A 181 -12.64 -7.23 -10.88
C VAL A 181 -13.02 -5.87 -11.44
N VAL A 182 -12.07 -4.95 -11.50
CA VAL A 182 -12.24 -3.58 -11.98
C VAL A 182 -11.68 -3.47 -13.39
N GLU A 183 -12.56 -3.47 -14.38
CA GLU A 183 -12.19 -3.41 -15.80
C GLU A 183 -11.95 -1.99 -16.31
N SER A 184 -12.59 -1.00 -15.68
CA SER A 184 -12.49 0.41 -16.07
C SER A 184 -12.65 1.30 -14.85
N PHE A 185 -12.09 2.49 -14.91
CA PHE A 185 -12.19 3.49 -13.87
C PHE A 185 -13.18 4.59 -14.28
N SER A 186 -14.10 4.89 -13.37
CA SER A 186 -14.93 6.09 -13.42
C SER A 186 -14.83 6.79 -12.08
N PRO A 187 -14.35 8.04 -12.05
CA PRO A 187 -14.18 8.78 -10.79
C PRO A 187 -15.53 9.01 -10.10
N GLY A 188 -15.52 9.05 -8.79
CA GLY A 188 -16.67 9.37 -7.94
C GLY A 188 -16.41 10.57 -7.07
N GLY A 189 -17.38 10.90 -6.20
CA GLY A 189 -17.31 12.05 -5.30
C GLY A 189 -16.44 11.84 -4.06
N GLY A 190 -15.99 10.61 -3.82
CA GLY A 190 -15.19 10.30 -2.63
C GLY A 190 -13.75 9.92 -2.94
N GLY A 191 -12.82 10.12 -2.00
CA GLY A 191 -11.45 9.68 -2.13
C GLY A 191 -11.19 8.39 -1.33
N HIS A 192 -10.45 7.41 -1.85
CA HIS A 192 -10.09 6.19 -1.16
C HIS A 192 -8.61 5.86 -1.39
N SER A 193 -8.02 5.18 -0.42
CA SER A 193 -6.63 4.73 -0.48
C SER A 193 -6.57 3.24 -0.19
N ILE A 194 -5.91 2.50 -1.07
CA ILE A 194 -5.74 1.05 -0.98
C ILE A 194 -4.35 0.63 -1.46
N ALA A 195 -3.95 -0.59 -1.17
CA ALA A 195 -2.61 -1.07 -1.46
C ALA A 195 -2.59 -1.97 -2.71
N ALA A 196 -1.81 -1.61 -3.73
CA ALA A 196 -1.50 -2.51 -4.83
C ALA A 196 -0.20 -3.26 -4.50
N LEU A 197 -0.26 -4.60 -4.46
CA LEU A 197 0.84 -5.37 -3.87
C LEU A 197 1.60 -6.24 -4.86
N CYS A 198 0.95 -6.77 -5.88
CA CYS A 198 1.63 -7.55 -6.93
C CYS A 198 0.81 -7.61 -8.23
N LEU A 199 1.42 -8.13 -9.28
CA LEU A 199 0.70 -8.48 -10.51
C LEU A 199 -0.11 -9.77 -10.31
N SER A 200 -1.22 -9.89 -11.05
CA SER A 200 -2.08 -11.07 -11.07
C SER A 200 -1.74 -11.96 -12.27
N GLU A 201 -2.05 -13.23 -12.17
CA GLU A 201 -1.98 -14.19 -13.28
C GLU A 201 -3.04 -13.91 -14.34
N ARG A 202 -4.13 -13.22 -13.99
CA ARG A 202 -5.15 -12.76 -14.94
C ARG A 202 -4.54 -11.79 -15.93
N LYS A 203 -4.89 -11.96 -17.21
CA LYS A 203 -4.45 -11.08 -18.30
C LYS A 203 -5.65 -10.51 -19.04
N ASP A 204 -5.48 -9.31 -19.57
CA ASP A 204 -6.44 -8.75 -20.52
C ASP A 204 -6.27 -9.37 -21.93
N ARG A 205 -7.07 -8.88 -22.88
CA ARG A 205 -7.04 -9.39 -24.27
C ARG A 205 -5.72 -9.12 -24.99
N SER A 206 -4.93 -8.17 -24.54
CA SER A 206 -3.60 -7.87 -25.09
C SER A 206 -2.48 -8.66 -24.42
N GLY A 207 -2.79 -9.47 -23.41
CA GLY A 207 -1.82 -10.26 -22.65
C GLY A 207 -1.20 -9.49 -21.47
N GLU A 208 -1.66 -8.28 -21.17
CA GLU A 208 -1.17 -7.48 -20.04
C GLU A 208 -1.79 -7.99 -18.72
N PRO A 209 -0.98 -8.12 -17.64
CA PRO A 209 -1.45 -8.63 -16.36
C PRO A 209 -2.38 -7.64 -15.63
N TYR A 210 -3.29 -8.17 -14.82
CA TYR A 210 -4.00 -7.37 -13.82
C TYR A 210 -3.11 -7.16 -12.59
N SER A 211 -3.60 -6.42 -11.60
CA SER A 211 -2.89 -6.20 -10.34
C SER A 211 -3.77 -6.57 -9.16
N TRP A 212 -3.20 -7.25 -8.17
CA TRP A 212 -3.88 -7.54 -6.91
C TRP A 212 -3.83 -6.35 -5.97
N ILE A 213 -5.00 -5.98 -5.49
CA ILE A 213 -5.25 -4.81 -4.65
C ILE A 213 -5.86 -5.27 -3.34
N ALA A 214 -5.24 -4.95 -2.21
CA ALA A 214 -5.79 -5.15 -0.88
C ALA A 214 -6.65 -3.95 -0.48
N ASN A 215 -7.93 -4.20 -0.18
CA ASN A 215 -8.85 -3.18 0.34
C ASN A 215 -8.97 -3.28 1.87
N SER A 216 -9.50 -2.24 2.51
CA SER A 216 -9.70 -2.13 3.95
C SER A 216 -11.17 -2.22 4.39
N TRP A 217 -12.00 -2.96 3.66
CA TRP A 217 -13.45 -3.11 3.93
C TRP A 217 -13.85 -4.54 4.31
N SER A 218 -12.96 -5.25 4.98
CA SER A 218 -13.10 -6.66 5.39
C SER A 218 -13.08 -7.67 4.24
N GLU A 219 -13.01 -8.94 4.59
CA GLU A 219 -13.05 -10.07 3.66
C GLU A 219 -14.38 -10.23 2.92
N SER A 220 -15.44 -9.55 3.38
CA SER A 220 -16.74 -9.58 2.69
C SER A 220 -16.78 -8.73 1.41
N PHE A 221 -15.77 -7.87 1.18
CA PHE A 221 -15.68 -7.04 -0.01
C PHE A 221 -14.84 -7.72 -1.10
N GLY A 222 -15.26 -7.57 -2.35
CA GLY A 222 -14.53 -8.08 -3.50
C GLY A 222 -14.36 -9.60 -3.49
N ASN A 223 -13.13 -10.07 -3.62
CA ASN A 223 -12.74 -11.47 -3.52
C ASN A 223 -11.94 -11.68 -2.23
N GLY A 224 -12.64 -11.92 -1.11
CA GLY A 224 -11.98 -12.06 0.20
C GLY A 224 -11.24 -10.80 0.65
N GLY A 225 -11.77 -9.60 0.34
CA GLY A 225 -11.14 -8.32 0.63
C GLY A 225 -10.17 -7.80 -0.43
N TRP A 226 -9.98 -8.59 -1.50
CA TRP A 226 -9.09 -8.28 -2.62
C TRP A 226 -9.87 -7.89 -3.87
N GLN A 227 -9.21 -7.10 -4.71
CA GLN A 227 -9.67 -6.76 -6.06
C GLN A 227 -8.57 -7.05 -7.07
N GLU A 228 -8.98 -7.27 -8.32
CA GLU A 228 -8.08 -7.24 -9.47
C GLU A 228 -8.36 -5.99 -10.30
N TRP A 229 -7.35 -5.18 -10.53
CA TRP A 229 -7.48 -4.02 -11.42
C TRP A 229 -6.84 -4.29 -12.77
N SER A 230 -7.63 -4.03 -13.83
CA SER A 230 -7.15 -4.19 -15.20
C SER A 230 -6.12 -3.12 -15.59
N PRO A 231 -5.26 -3.38 -16.58
CA PRO A 231 -4.39 -2.39 -17.19
C PRO A 231 -5.15 -1.13 -17.66
N THR A 232 -6.34 -1.32 -18.22
CA THR A 232 -7.22 -0.24 -18.68
C THR A 232 -7.65 0.67 -17.53
N ALA A 233 -8.07 0.09 -16.41
CA ALA A 233 -8.48 0.86 -15.24
C ALA A 233 -7.31 1.69 -14.69
N VAL A 234 -6.13 1.09 -14.56
CA VAL A 234 -4.93 1.81 -14.06
C VAL A 234 -4.50 2.93 -15.01
N ARG A 235 -4.51 2.70 -16.35
CA ARG A 235 -4.22 3.76 -17.32
C ARG A 235 -5.17 4.95 -17.20
N GLN A 236 -6.47 4.69 -17.00
CA GLN A 236 -7.48 5.73 -16.80
C GLN A 236 -7.25 6.48 -15.47
N MET A 237 -6.88 5.78 -14.40
CA MET A 237 -6.52 6.41 -13.12
C MET A 237 -5.30 7.31 -13.24
N CYS A 238 -4.25 6.88 -13.96
CA CYS A 238 -3.04 7.69 -14.19
C CYS A 238 -3.34 9.02 -14.89
N GLN A 239 -4.42 9.11 -15.64
CA GLN A 239 -4.84 10.33 -16.34
C GLN A 239 -5.74 11.23 -15.47
N HIS A 240 -6.17 10.76 -14.30
CA HIS A 240 -7.10 11.49 -13.45
C HIS A 240 -6.36 12.36 -12.44
N ARG A 241 -6.71 13.66 -12.39
CA ARG A 241 -6.01 14.69 -11.57
C ARG A 241 -5.97 14.42 -10.06
N PHE A 242 -6.89 13.62 -9.54
CA PHE A 242 -7.01 13.27 -8.12
C PHE A 242 -6.47 11.87 -7.82
N THR A 243 -5.60 11.38 -8.68
CA THR A 243 -4.91 10.12 -8.45
C THR A 243 -3.47 10.37 -8.03
N THR A 244 -3.03 9.63 -7.03
CA THR A 244 -1.66 9.63 -6.52
C THR A 244 -1.23 8.19 -6.32
N PHE A 245 -0.12 7.79 -6.93
CA PHE A 245 0.47 6.46 -6.81
C PHE A 245 1.93 6.57 -6.41
N VAL A 246 2.30 5.97 -5.30
CA VAL A 246 3.68 5.99 -4.81
C VAL A 246 4.16 4.56 -4.53
N GLY A 247 5.16 4.13 -5.26
CA GLY A 247 5.89 2.89 -5.01
C GLY A 247 6.77 3.05 -3.77
N LEU A 248 6.73 2.08 -2.86
CA LEU A 248 7.50 2.09 -1.61
C LEU A 248 8.50 0.94 -1.62
N SER A 249 9.76 1.20 -1.29
CA SER A 249 10.80 0.17 -1.23
C SER A 249 11.88 0.46 -0.19
N ASP A 250 12.72 -0.57 0.00
CA ASP A 250 13.89 -0.57 0.88
C ASP A 250 13.56 -0.31 2.35
N MET A 251 13.62 -1.37 3.16
CA MET A 251 13.60 -1.30 4.62
C MET A 251 15.01 -1.52 5.16
N PRO A 252 15.85 -0.47 5.27
CA PRO A 252 17.28 -0.63 5.58
C PRO A 252 17.54 -1.21 6.97
N ASN A 253 16.59 -1.08 7.89
CA ASN A 253 16.70 -1.59 9.26
C ASN A 253 16.18 -3.03 9.41
N VAL A 254 15.61 -3.62 8.35
CA VAL A 254 15.17 -5.02 8.32
C VAL A 254 16.29 -5.88 7.76
N LYS A 255 16.81 -6.79 8.59
CA LYS A 255 17.81 -7.75 8.12
C LYS A 255 17.12 -8.83 7.28
N PRO A 256 17.67 -9.18 6.11
CA PRO A 256 17.25 -10.36 5.37
C PRO A 256 17.31 -11.59 6.27
N ARG A 257 16.38 -12.53 6.06
CA ARG A 257 16.44 -13.82 6.75
C ARG A 257 17.76 -14.53 6.39
N GLU A 258 18.56 -14.84 7.40
CA GLU A 258 19.69 -15.77 7.22
C GLU A 258 19.14 -17.19 7.18
N TYR A 259 19.34 -17.88 6.06
CA TYR A 259 18.97 -19.31 5.95
C TYR A 259 19.98 -20.15 6.70
N THR A 260 19.48 -21.03 7.57
CA THR A 260 20.29 -22.10 8.15
C THR A 260 20.50 -23.20 7.12
N LEU A 261 21.54 -24.01 7.30
CA LEU A 261 21.75 -25.24 6.47
C LEU A 261 20.53 -26.17 6.50
N GLU A 262 19.70 -26.12 7.55
CA GLU A 262 18.50 -26.91 7.71
C GLU A 262 17.34 -26.36 6.86
N ASP A 263 17.22 -25.04 6.73
CA ASP A 263 16.25 -24.40 5.82
C ASP A 263 16.58 -24.73 4.36
N LEU A 264 17.86 -24.70 4.00
CA LEU A 264 18.31 -25.06 2.65
C LEU A 264 18.06 -26.53 2.31
N LYS A 265 18.20 -27.43 3.29
CA LYS A 265 17.90 -28.86 3.10
C LYS A 265 16.40 -29.13 2.95
N LYS A 266 15.54 -28.37 3.63
CA LYS A 266 14.08 -28.48 3.48
C LYS A 266 13.58 -27.94 2.14
N GLY A 267 14.24 -26.92 1.57
CA GLY A 267 13.92 -26.38 0.24
C GLY A 267 14.42 -27.23 -0.93
N LEU A 268 15.35 -28.17 -0.69
CA LEU A 268 15.85 -29.09 -1.70
C LEU A 268 15.12 -30.45 -1.70
N ALA A 269 14.14 -30.63 -0.81
CA ALA A 269 13.36 -31.86 -0.68
C ALA A 269 11.93 -31.73 -1.28
N ILE A 270 11.75 -30.84 -2.29
CA ILE A 270 10.51 -30.72 -3.08
C ILE A 270 10.77 -31.24 -4.47
#